data_b1a7412e0433ba6e468ba8b75861c388
#
_entry.id   b1a7412e0433ba6e468ba8b75861c388
#
_cell.length_a   1.000
_cell.length_b   1.000
_cell.length_c   1.000
_cell.angle_alpha   90.00
_cell.angle_beta   90.00
_cell.angle_gamma   90.00
#
_symmetry.space_group_name_H-M   'P 1'
#
loop_
_entity.id
_entity.type
_entity.pdbx_description
1 polymer ?
#
loop_
_entity_poly.entity_id
_entity_poly.type
_entity_poly.pdbx_seq_one_letter_code
_entity_poly.pdbx_strand_id
1 'polypeptide(L)'
;RPNYKTEKTSQEIENDVDKFLSKMVMAAKEDYEAVQNNEQAVHKLKMLKAVDKQLRKKKLFETFLKKNVLHVLNQWLLPYHDYSLPNVTVRTTILKLLWPITNKAVLNRNNNFEKDLKDSGGLGKTISMYCEIAGETEDNKKRAHIIKEKWMRSVFKKTDNYADLKAMNKQYIRRNKVAPPQFMS
;
A
#
# COMPACT_ATOMS: atom_id res chain seq x y z
N ARG A 1 -24.87 -29.45 -18.99
CA ARG A 1 -25.23 -28.05 -19.33
C ARG A 1 -24.00 -27.18 -19.08
N PRO A 2 -23.52 -26.41 -20.06
CA PRO A 2 -22.43 -25.48 -19.82
C PRO A 2 -22.89 -24.42 -18.82
N ASN A 3 -22.18 -24.33 -17.70
CA ASN A 3 -22.39 -23.31 -16.70
C ASN A 3 -21.85 -21.99 -17.27
N TYR A 4 -22.68 -21.23 -17.97
CA TYR A 4 -22.32 -19.86 -18.34
C TYR A 4 -22.28 -19.03 -17.06
N LYS A 5 -21.09 -18.85 -16.50
CA LYS A 5 -20.87 -17.79 -15.53
C LYS A 5 -21.13 -16.48 -16.25
N THR A 6 -22.28 -15.89 -16.01
CA THR A 6 -22.60 -14.52 -16.44
C THR A 6 -21.47 -13.61 -15.97
N GLU A 7 -20.80 -12.93 -16.88
CA GLU A 7 -19.78 -11.93 -16.54
C GLU A 7 -20.43 -10.84 -15.70
N LYS A 8 -19.78 -10.46 -14.61
CA LYS A 8 -20.25 -9.39 -13.73
C LYS A 8 -20.19 -8.05 -14.46
N THR A 9 -21.20 -7.22 -14.24
CA THR A 9 -21.21 -5.84 -14.73
C THR A 9 -20.12 -5.02 -14.05
N SER A 10 -19.72 -3.90 -14.68
CA SER A 10 -18.73 -2.97 -14.07
C SER A 10 -19.19 -2.47 -12.71
N GLN A 11 -20.49 -2.21 -12.54
CA GLN A 11 -21.06 -1.75 -11.27
C GLN A 11 -20.99 -2.85 -10.19
N GLU A 12 -21.25 -4.10 -10.54
CA GLU A 12 -21.12 -5.23 -9.61
C GLU A 12 -19.67 -5.43 -9.15
N ILE A 13 -18.71 -5.28 -10.08
CA ILE A 13 -17.27 -5.34 -9.78
C ILE A 13 -16.88 -4.21 -8.82
N GLU A 14 -17.32 -2.97 -9.07
CA GLU A 14 -17.06 -1.83 -8.18
C GLU A 14 -17.65 -2.06 -6.79
N ASN A 15 -18.87 -2.56 -6.70
CA ASN A 15 -19.51 -2.87 -5.42
C ASN A 15 -18.77 -3.97 -4.64
N ASP A 16 -18.30 -5.00 -5.33
CA ASP A 16 -17.54 -6.08 -4.71
C ASP A 16 -16.19 -5.57 -4.19
N VAL A 17 -15.51 -4.70 -4.96
CA VAL A 17 -14.25 -4.06 -4.54
C VAL A 17 -14.47 -3.16 -3.33
N ASP A 18 -15.52 -2.34 -3.34
CA ASP A 18 -15.86 -1.47 -2.20
C ASP A 18 -16.09 -2.28 -0.92
N LYS A 19 -16.85 -3.37 -1.01
CA LYS A 19 -17.09 -4.27 0.13
C LYS A 19 -15.81 -4.92 0.63
N PHE A 20 -14.95 -5.35 -0.29
CA PHE A 20 -13.67 -5.97 0.07
C PHE A 20 -12.74 -4.97 0.76
N LEU A 21 -12.61 -3.76 0.22
CA LEU A 21 -11.80 -2.70 0.82
C LEU A 21 -12.33 -2.29 2.20
N SER A 22 -13.65 -2.23 2.36
CA SER A 22 -14.28 -1.94 3.66
C SER A 22 -13.91 -2.98 4.72
N LYS A 23 -13.87 -4.26 4.35
CA LYS A 23 -13.41 -5.33 5.25
C LYS A 23 -11.93 -5.19 5.61
N MET A 24 -11.09 -4.76 4.66
CA MET A 24 -9.68 -4.49 4.94
C MET A 24 -9.51 -3.32 5.90
N VAL A 25 -10.24 -2.23 5.71
CA VAL A 25 -10.24 -1.08 6.62
C VAL A 25 -10.66 -1.49 8.02
N MET A 26 -11.70 -2.30 8.13
CA MET A 26 -12.19 -2.80 9.41
C MET A 26 -11.14 -3.67 10.11
N ALA A 27 -10.49 -4.58 9.39
CA ALA A 27 -9.42 -5.42 9.94
C ALA A 27 -8.26 -4.59 10.50
N ALA A 28 -7.85 -3.53 9.79
CA ALA A 28 -6.80 -2.62 10.27
C ALA A 28 -7.22 -1.88 11.54
N LYS A 29 -8.48 -1.41 11.60
CA LYS A 29 -9.04 -0.74 12.77
C LYS A 29 -9.12 -1.68 13.99
N GLU A 30 -9.64 -2.87 13.80
CA GLU A 30 -9.76 -3.88 14.87
C GLU A 30 -8.39 -4.27 15.42
N ASP A 31 -7.38 -4.41 14.57
CA ASP A 31 -6.02 -4.67 15.03
C ASP A 31 -5.43 -3.51 15.82
N TYR A 32 -5.68 -2.28 15.40
CA TYR A 32 -5.24 -1.10 16.12
C TYR A 32 -5.88 -1.03 17.53
N GLU A 33 -7.17 -1.27 17.62
CA GLU A 33 -7.92 -1.31 18.89
C GLU A 33 -7.44 -2.47 19.77
N ALA A 34 -7.16 -3.66 19.19
CA ALA A 34 -6.62 -4.80 19.91
C ALA A 34 -5.29 -4.45 20.59
N VAL A 35 -4.37 -3.82 19.87
CA VAL A 35 -3.08 -3.40 20.43
C VAL A 35 -3.26 -2.35 21.53
N GLN A 36 -4.19 -1.41 21.36
CA GLN A 36 -4.53 -0.44 22.42
C GLN A 36 -5.02 -1.12 23.70
N ASN A 37 -5.72 -2.24 23.58
CA ASN A 37 -6.26 -3.02 24.68
C ASN A 37 -5.29 -4.11 25.18
N ASN A 38 -4.03 -4.10 24.73
CA ASN A 38 -3.03 -5.14 25.00
C ASN A 38 -3.44 -6.55 24.56
N GLU A 39 -4.24 -6.62 23.50
CA GLU A 39 -4.66 -7.86 22.85
C GLU A 39 -3.84 -8.11 21.59
N GLN A 40 -3.87 -9.36 21.09
CA GLN A 40 -3.17 -9.71 19.86
C GLN A 40 -3.89 -9.17 18.62
N ALA A 41 -3.13 -8.55 17.74
CA ALA A 41 -3.60 -8.10 16.43
C ALA A 41 -3.61 -9.26 15.43
N VAL A 42 -4.76 -9.86 15.21
CA VAL A 42 -4.93 -11.09 14.38
C VAL A 42 -5.83 -10.88 13.15
N HIS A 43 -6.53 -9.76 13.05
CA HIS A 43 -7.57 -9.56 12.03
C HIS A 43 -6.99 -9.41 10.63
N LYS A 44 -5.92 -8.61 10.45
CA LYS A 44 -5.20 -8.53 9.17
C LYS A 44 -4.60 -9.87 8.78
N LEU A 45 -4.02 -10.58 9.72
CA LEU A 45 -3.41 -11.89 9.47
C LEU A 45 -4.43 -12.92 8.99
N LYS A 46 -5.62 -12.97 9.61
CA LYS A 46 -6.71 -13.86 9.19
C LYS A 46 -7.23 -13.55 7.79
N MET A 47 -7.23 -12.31 7.40
CA MET A 47 -7.71 -11.85 6.09
C MET A 47 -6.62 -11.91 5.00
N LEU A 48 -5.38 -12.08 5.36
CA LEU A 48 -4.22 -11.89 4.46
C LEU A 48 -4.27 -12.74 3.21
N LYS A 49 -4.68 -14.00 3.33
CA LYS A 49 -4.78 -14.94 2.20
C LYS A 49 -5.79 -14.46 1.15
N ALA A 50 -6.93 -13.94 1.60
CA ALA A 50 -7.94 -13.36 0.72
C ALA A 50 -7.42 -12.07 0.05
N VAL A 51 -6.71 -11.23 0.79
CA VAL A 51 -6.09 -10.01 0.27
C VAL A 51 -5.08 -10.34 -0.82
N ASP A 52 -4.17 -11.25 -0.57
CA ASP A 52 -3.17 -11.68 -1.55
C ASP A 52 -3.84 -12.20 -2.83
N LYS A 53 -4.85 -13.05 -2.70
CA LYS A 53 -5.60 -13.60 -3.83
C LYS A 53 -6.33 -12.53 -4.64
N GLN A 54 -7.05 -11.62 -3.98
CA GLN A 54 -7.87 -10.61 -4.67
C GLN A 54 -7.00 -9.53 -5.35
N LEU A 55 -5.99 -9.03 -4.65
CA LEU A 55 -5.14 -7.95 -5.17
C LEU A 55 -4.18 -8.41 -6.28
N ARG A 56 -3.99 -9.71 -6.47
CA ARG A 56 -3.22 -10.24 -7.62
C ARG A 56 -4.03 -10.38 -8.90
N LYS A 57 -5.35 -10.24 -8.85
CA LYS A 57 -6.20 -10.31 -10.04
C LYS A 57 -5.99 -9.06 -10.92
N LYS A 58 -5.24 -9.22 -11.99
CA LYS A 58 -4.88 -8.10 -12.91
C LYS A 58 -6.08 -7.33 -13.43
N LYS A 59 -7.18 -8.01 -13.70
CA LYS A 59 -8.45 -7.40 -14.18
C LYS A 59 -9.09 -6.46 -13.15
N LEU A 60 -8.74 -6.57 -11.87
CA LEU A 60 -9.27 -5.73 -10.79
C LEU A 60 -8.35 -4.56 -10.43
N PHE A 61 -7.13 -4.49 -10.96
CA PHE A 61 -6.13 -3.48 -10.57
C PHE A 61 -6.63 -2.05 -10.74
N GLU A 62 -7.24 -1.76 -11.89
CA GLU A 62 -7.75 -0.41 -12.16
C GLU A 62 -8.88 -0.02 -11.21
N THR A 63 -9.78 -0.95 -10.91
CA THR A 63 -10.87 -0.71 -9.97
C THR A 63 -10.34 -0.51 -8.55
N PHE A 64 -9.39 -1.33 -8.10
CA PHE A 64 -8.73 -1.15 -6.82
C PHE A 64 -8.03 0.21 -6.71
N LEU A 65 -7.29 0.62 -7.73
CA LEU A 65 -6.62 1.93 -7.76
C LEU A 65 -7.63 3.08 -7.74
N LYS A 66 -8.68 2.98 -8.53
CA LYS A 66 -9.79 3.96 -8.55
C LYS A 66 -10.46 4.11 -7.17
N LYS A 67 -10.58 3.02 -6.44
CA LYS A 67 -11.19 2.97 -5.10
C LYS A 67 -10.17 3.21 -3.97
N ASN A 68 -9.04 3.76 -4.30
CA ASN A 68 -8.01 4.19 -3.33
C ASN A 68 -7.43 3.05 -2.48
N VAL A 69 -7.14 1.91 -3.10
CA VAL A 69 -6.49 0.76 -2.44
C VAL A 69 -5.16 1.13 -1.78
N LEU A 70 -4.43 2.10 -2.33
CA LEU A 70 -3.15 2.52 -1.77
C LEU A 70 -3.30 3.12 -0.36
N HIS A 71 -4.40 3.82 -0.10
CA HIS A 71 -4.73 4.30 1.24
C HIS A 71 -4.95 3.14 2.22
N VAL A 72 -5.68 2.13 1.81
CA VAL A 72 -5.95 0.95 2.63
C VAL A 72 -4.67 0.15 2.89
N LEU A 73 -3.83 -0.03 1.88
CA LEU A 73 -2.53 -0.70 2.03
C LEU A 73 -1.59 0.07 2.95
N ASN A 74 -1.63 1.41 2.91
CA ASN A 74 -0.91 2.22 3.88
C ASN A 74 -1.35 1.96 5.32
N GLN A 75 -2.67 1.91 5.56
CA GLN A 75 -3.21 1.57 6.88
C GLN A 75 -2.77 0.19 7.36
N TRP A 76 -2.62 -0.77 6.48
CA TRP A 76 -2.15 -2.11 6.81
C TRP A 76 -0.66 -2.18 7.19
N LEU A 77 0.12 -1.20 6.74
CA LEU A 77 1.57 -1.11 7.01
C LEU A 77 1.92 -0.20 8.19
N LEU A 78 1.01 0.69 8.60
CA LEU A 78 1.31 1.65 9.66
C LEU A 78 1.65 0.96 10.98
N PRO A 79 2.68 1.45 11.71
CA PRO A 79 2.93 1.02 13.08
C PRO A 79 1.74 1.33 13.98
N TYR A 80 1.61 0.56 15.05
CA TYR A 80 0.64 0.82 16.11
C TYR A 80 1.09 1.99 17.01
N HIS A 81 0.21 2.42 17.92
CA HIS A 81 0.47 3.55 18.83
C HIS A 81 1.71 3.35 19.72
N ASP A 82 2.09 2.10 20.00
CA ASP A 82 3.28 1.72 20.76
C ASP A 82 4.53 1.57 19.88
N TYR A 83 4.47 2.01 18.63
CA TYR A 83 5.51 1.89 17.60
C TYR A 83 5.82 0.44 17.17
N SER A 84 5.09 -0.55 17.66
CA SER A 84 5.23 -1.92 17.17
C SER A 84 4.75 -2.03 15.72
N LEU A 85 5.37 -2.93 14.96
CA LEU A 85 5.04 -3.17 13.57
C LEU A 85 3.94 -4.22 13.46
N PRO A 86 3.12 -4.18 12.39
CA PRO A 86 2.24 -5.29 12.05
C PRO A 86 3.01 -6.61 11.91
N ASN A 87 2.32 -7.72 11.98
CA ASN A 87 2.92 -9.04 11.80
C ASN A 87 3.81 -9.09 10.55
N VAL A 88 4.97 -9.73 10.65
CA VAL A 88 5.95 -9.80 9.54
C VAL A 88 5.36 -10.42 8.28
N THR A 89 4.49 -11.42 8.40
CA THR A 89 3.83 -12.04 7.24
C THR A 89 2.91 -11.07 6.53
N VAL A 90 2.19 -10.23 7.29
CA VAL A 90 1.37 -9.15 6.75
C VAL A 90 2.25 -8.15 6.01
N ARG A 91 3.31 -7.65 6.64
CA ARG A 91 4.23 -6.68 6.02
C ARG A 91 4.83 -7.20 4.72
N THR A 92 5.34 -8.42 4.75
CA THR A 92 5.96 -9.05 3.57
C THR A 92 4.96 -9.20 2.43
N THR A 93 3.76 -9.65 2.71
CA THR A 93 2.71 -9.83 1.69
C THR A 93 2.30 -8.49 1.07
N ILE A 94 2.08 -7.47 1.89
CA ILE A 94 1.71 -6.14 1.39
C ILE A 94 2.84 -5.53 0.54
N LEU A 95 4.08 -5.60 0.98
CA LEU A 95 5.22 -5.11 0.19
C LEU A 95 5.35 -5.84 -1.15
N LYS A 96 5.13 -7.16 -1.17
CA LYS A 96 5.10 -7.92 -2.43
C LYS A 96 3.95 -7.53 -3.35
N LEU A 97 2.78 -7.20 -2.81
CA LEU A 97 1.60 -6.77 -3.57
C LEU A 97 1.75 -5.37 -4.15
N LEU A 98 2.44 -4.48 -3.47
CA LEU A 98 2.66 -3.12 -3.96
C LEU A 98 3.43 -3.08 -5.27
N TRP A 99 4.33 -4.02 -5.51
CA TRP A 99 5.10 -4.07 -6.76
C TRP A 99 4.22 -4.21 -8.01
N PRO A 100 3.40 -5.26 -8.18
CA PRO A 100 2.59 -5.42 -9.39
C PRO A 100 1.51 -4.35 -9.54
N ILE A 101 0.90 -3.90 -8.45
CA ILE A 101 -0.14 -2.86 -8.46
C ILE A 101 0.44 -1.53 -8.94
N THR A 102 1.54 -1.10 -8.34
CA THR A 102 2.15 0.18 -8.69
C THR A 102 2.89 0.13 -10.02
N ASN A 103 3.42 -1.02 -10.40
CA ASN A 103 4.02 -1.21 -11.71
C ASN A 103 3.01 -0.98 -12.83
N LYS A 104 1.82 -1.52 -12.70
CA LYS A 104 0.73 -1.30 -13.67
C LYS A 104 0.27 0.16 -13.66
N ALA A 105 0.10 0.76 -12.49
CA ALA A 105 -0.30 2.16 -12.36
C ALA A 105 0.72 3.12 -12.99
N VAL A 106 2.00 2.85 -12.83
CA VAL A 106 3.10 3.65 -13.42
C VAL A 106 3.16 3.49 -14.94
N LEU A 107 2.91 2.29 -15.45
CA LEU A 107 2.98 2.00 -16.89
C LEU A 107 1.73 2.48 -17.65
N ASN A 108 0.60 2.61 -16.99
CA ASN A 108 -0.61 3.11 -17.62
C ASN A 108 -0.56 4.65 -17.69
N ARG A 109 -0.38 5.16 -18.91
CA ARG A 109 -0.27 6.61 -19.20
C ARG A 109 -1.50 7.42 -18.78
N ASN A 110 -2.66 6.77 -18.63
CA ASN A 110 -3.91 7.41 -18.23
C ASN A 110 -4.09 7.48 -16.70
N ASN A 111 -3.26 6.78 -15.95
CA ASN A 111 -3.31 6.80 -14.49
C ASN A 111 -2.40 7.88 -13.94
N ASN A 112 -2.96 8.74 -13.12
CA ASN A 112 -2.21 9.72 -12.38
C ASN A 112 -1.68 9.09 -11.08
N PHE A 113 -0.63 8.29 -11.20
CA PHE A 113 0.00 7.61 -10.06
C PHE A 113 0.46 8.59 -8.98
N GLU A 114 0.96 9.76 -9.39
CA GLU A 114 1.35 10.82 -8.45
C GLU A 114 0.17 11.27 -7.60
N LYS A 115 -1.01 11.43 -8.20
CA LYS A 115 -2.23 11.75 -7.48
C LYS A 115 -2.66 10.61 -6.54
N ASP A 116 -2.65 9.37 -7.03
CA ASP A 116 -3.00 8.20 -6.24
C ASP A 116 -2.09 8.05 -5.02
N LEU A 117 -0.80 8.28 -5.21
CA LEU A 117 0.18 8.27 -4.13
C LEU A 117 -0.05 9.42 -3.14
N LYS A 118 -0.42 10.60 -3.62
CA LYS A 118 -0.77 11.77 -2.81
C LYS A 118 -2.00 11.51 -1.94
N ASP A 119 -3.01 10.84 -2.51
CA ASP A 119 -4.27 10.52 -1.85
C ASP A 119 -4.18 9.26 -0.97
N SER A 120 -3.03 8.61 -0.92
CA SER A 120 -2.79 7.37 -0.16
C SER A 120 -2.68 7.56 1.36
N GLY A 121 -2.72 8.78 1.84
CA GLY A 121 -2.55 9.08 3.28
C GLY A 121 -1.11 8.95 3.77
N GLY A 122 -0.13 9.00 2.87
CA GLY A 122 1.29 8.99 3.21
C GLY A 122 2.01 7.68 2.94
N LEU A 123 1.54 6.87 2.00
CA LEU A 123 2.19 5.59 1.66
C LEU A 123 3.66 5.76 1.26
N GLY A 124 4.00 6.84 0.56
CA GLY A 124 5.40 7.15 0.23
C GLY A 124 6.28 7.31 1.47
N LYS A 125 5.80 7.98 2.50
CA LYS A 125 6.48 8.09 3.80
C LYS A 125 6.60 6.74 4.49
N THR A 126 5.55 5.96 4.47
CA THR A 126 5.52 4.62 5.08
C THR A 126 6.55 3.72 4.43
N ILE A 127 6.64 3.69 3.11
CA ILE A 127 7.64 2.90 2.38
C ILE A 127 9.05 3.40 2.68
N SER A 128 9.28 4.71 2.75
CA SER A 128 10.58 5.26 3.16
C SER A 128 10.98 4.82 4.57
N MET A 129 10.03 4.79 5.49
CA MET A 129 10.23 4.29 6.84
C MET A 129 10.65 2.81 6.82
N TYR A 130 9.99 1.97 6.03
CA TYR A 130 10.31 0.54 5.93
C TYR A 130 11.68 0.24 5.32
N CYS A 131 12.29 1.19 4.65
CA CYS A 131 13.68 1.04 4.18
C CYS A 131 14.70 0.96 5.32
N GLU A 132 14.40 1.55 6.48
CA GLU A 132 15.39 1.79 7.54
C GLU A 132 14.91 1.42 8.94
N ILE A 133 13.63 1.10 9.14
CA ILE A 133 13.08 0.95 10.50
C ILE A 133 13.69 -0.23 11.25
N ALA A 134 14.03 -0.02 12.51
CA ALA A 134 14.45 -1.08 13.40
C ALA A 134 13.32 -2.11 13.59
N GLY A 135 13.66 -3.39 13.60
CA GLY A 135 12.70 -4.48 13.73
C GLY A 135 12.17 -5.03 12.41
N GLU A 136 12.45 -4.37 11.28
CA GLU A 136 12.12 -4.94 9.97
C GLU A 136 13.21 -5.90 9.50
N THR A 137 12.83 -6.89 8.68
CA THR A 137 13.76 -7.82 8.07
C THR A 137 14.55 -7.15 6.95
N GLU A 138 15.78 -7.61 6.69
CA GLU A 138 16.60 -7.10 5.59
C GLU A 138 15.93 -7.30 4.23
N ASP A 139 15.23 -8.41 4.03
CA ASP A 139 14.50 -8.67 2.77
C ASP A 139 13.36 -7.66 2.56
N ASN A 140 12.61 -7.33 3.60
CA ASN A 140 11.55 -6.33 3.51
C ASN A 140 12.12 -4.92 3.32
N LYS A 141 13.22 -4.58 3.96
CA LYS A 141 13.94 -3.32 3.71
C LYS A 141 14.34 -3.19 2.24
N LYS A 142 14.88 -4.26 1.65
CA LYS A 142 15.23 -4.31 0.22
C LYS A 142 14.01 -4.14 -0.68
N ARG A 143 12.90 -4.81 -0.36
CA ARG A 143 11.62 -4.64 -1.09
C ARG A 143 11.15 -3.19 -1.06
N ALA A 144 11.18 -2.57 0.11
CA ALA A 144 10.81 -1.17 0.29
C ALA A 144 11.72 -0.23 -0.52
N HIS A 145 13.02 -0.46 -0.53
CA HIS A 145 13.98 0.30 -1.35
C HIS A 145 13.67 0.22 -2.85
N ILE A 146 13.39 -0.98 -3.36
CA ILE A 146 13.06 -1.19 -4.77
C ILE A 146 11.79 -0.43 -5.15
N ILE A 147 10.75 -0.51 -4.32
CA ILE A 147 9.48 0.21 -4.51
C ILE A 147 9.72 1.72 -4.50
N LYS A 148 10.44 2.22 -3.50
CA LYS A 148 10.77 3.63 -3.34
C LYS A 148 11.51 4.19 -4.56
N GLU A 149 12.55 3.52 -5.02
CA GLU A 149 13.31 3.93 -6.20
C GLU A 149 12.42 4.00 -7.45
N LYS A 150 11.57 3.01 -7.63
CA LYS A 150 10.65 2.99 -8.77
C LYS A 150 9.66 4.15 -8.74
N TRP A 151 9.08 4.43 -7.58
CA TRP A 151 8.14 5.54 -7.43
C TRP A 151 8.82 6.89 -7.63
N MET A 152 10.04 7.05 -7.14
CA MET A 152 10.82 8.26 -7.36
C MET A 152 11.11 8.49 -8.83
N ARG A 153 11.52 7.47 -9.57
CA ARG A 153 11.72 7.58 -11.03
C ARG A 153 10.44 7.95 -11.76
N SER A 154 9.31 7.40 -11.35
CA SER A 154 8.00 7.68 -11.95
C SER A 154 7.53 9.10 -11.70
N VAL A 155 7.64 9.59 -10.47
CA VAL A 155 7.24 10.96 -10.09
C VAL A 155 8.18 11.99 -10.75
N PHE A 156 9.46 11.67 -10.92
CA PHE A 156 10.48 12.58 -11.44
C PHE A 156 10.78 12.42 -12.93
N LYS A 157 10.08 11.56 -13.64
CA LYS A 157 10.25 11.38 -15.11
C LYS A 157 10.04 12.63 -15.95
N LYS A 158 9.50 13.69 -15.37
CA LYS A 158 9.25 14.98 -16.05
C LYS A 158 10.42 15.97 -15.96
N THR A 159 11.49 15.63 -15.22
CA THR A 159 12.68 16.47 -15.10
C THR A 159 13.84 15.83 -15.86
N ASP A 160 14.17 16.41 -17.02
CA ASP A 160 15.31 16.01 -17.87
C ASP A 160 16.67 16.34 -17.23
N ASN A 161 16.68 16.91 -16.03
CA ASN A 161 17.90 17.36 -15.36
C ASN A 161 18.24 16.48 -14.17
N TYR A 162 19.34 15.72 -14.26
CA TYR A 162 19.83 14.85 -13.20
C TYR A 162 20.13 15.58 -11.87
N ALA A 163 20.53 16.84 -11.92
CA ALA A 163 20.76 17.66 -10.74
C ALA A 163 19.45 17.95 -9.97
N ASP A 164 18.36 18.21 -10.70
CA ASP A 164 17.02 18.40 -10.13
C ASP A 164 16.49 17.12 -9.51
N LEU A 165 16.70 15.98 -10.15
CA LEU A 165 16.35 14.66 -9.59
C LEU A 165 17.07 14.41 -8.27
N LYS A 166 18.36 14.75 -8.18
CA LYS A 166 19.16 14.58 -6.96
C LYS A 166 18.73 15.54 -5.85
N ALA A 167 18.42 16.79 -6.19
CA ALA A 167 17.93 17.79 -5.25
C ALA A 167 16.52 17.42 -4.72
N MET A 168 15.62 16.97 -5.58
CA MET A 168 14.28 16.51 -5.23
C MET A 168 14.33 15.25 -4.37
N ASN A 169 15.22 14.30 -4.66
CA ASN A 169 15.44 13.13 -3.85
C ASN A 169 15.89 13.50 -2.43
N LYS A 170 16.85 14.42 -2.31
CA LYS A 170 17.34 14.92 -1.03
C LYS A 170 16.23 15.63 -0.23
N GLN A 171 15.35 16.38 -0.91
CA GLN A 171 14.21 17.05 -0.31
C GLN A 171 13.13 16.05 0.11
N TYR A 172 12.86 15.01 -0.69
CA TYR A 172 11.95 13.92 -0.35
C TYR A 172 12.42 13.18 0.90
N ILE A 173 13.70 12.81 0.98
CA ILE A 173 14.31 12.16 2.13
C ILE A 173 14.21 13.06 3.38
N ARG A 174 14.46 14.36 3.27
CA ARG A 174 14.33 15.31 4.39
C ARG A 174 12.91 15.43 4.89
N ARG A 175 11.91 15.49 4.00
CA ARG A 175 10.49 15.56 4.38
C ARG A 175 9.98 14.28 5.04
N ASN A 176 10.59 13.14 4.74
CA ASN A 176 10.16 11.83 5.22
C ASN A 176 10.90 11.36 6.47
N LYS A 177 11.82 12.16 7.03
CA LYS A 177 12.41 11.95 8.36
C LYS A 177 11.47 12.42 9.49
N VAL A 178 10.18 12.31 9.30
CA VAL A 178 9.19 12.74 10.28
C VAL A 178 8.80 11.57 11.18
N ALA A 179 8.39 11.87 12.40
CA ALA A 179 7.82 10.95 13.38
C ALA A 179 6.83 9.97 12.74
N PRO A 180 6.71 8.71 13.27
CA PRO A 180 5.81 7.71 12.68
C PRO A 180 4.41 8.29 12.50
N PRO A 181 3.75 7.99 11.35
CA PRO A 181 2.43 8.53 11.09
C PRO A 181 1.45 8.03 12.14
N GLN A 182 0.68 8.95 12.70
CA GLN A 182 -0.40 8.61 13.62
C GLN A 182 -1.55 7.99 12.82
N PHE A 183 -2.10 6.90 13.34
CA PHE A 183 -3.31 6.32 12.81
C PHE A 183 -4.46 7.29 13.09
N MET A 184 -5.12 7.79 12.06
CA MET A 184 -6.25 8.68 12.23
C MET A 184 -7.44 7.92 12.80
N SER A 185 -7.88 8.35 13.97
CA SER A 185 -9.12 7.87 14.60
C SER A 185 -10.34 8.25 13.76
#